data_7b8b7006d823fd07f3d7dbcd78d04800
#
_entry.id   7b8b7006d823fd07f3d7dbcd78d04800
#
_cell.length_a   1.000
_cell.length_b   1.000
_cell.length_c   1.000
_cell.angle_alpha   90.00
_cell.angle_beta   90.00
_cell.angle_gamma   90.00
#
_symmetry.space_group_name_H-M   'P 1'
#
loop_
_entity.id
_entity.type
_entity.pdbx_description
1 polymer ?
#
loop_
_entity_poly.entity_id
_entity_poly.type
_entity_poly.pdbx_seq_one_letter_code
_entity_poly.pdbx_strand_id
1 'polypeptide(L)'
;MTKLSIQEAYDFYKKYIYNQELISLLREYNIRIPGSISPQLWELFGAILTGDRGTGSYGADLNNYEIKSSLDTNSFEYQYHLKTGQGKLLKDMIVDHVFVSYSRDYRNITVRQLPGDFLLEIFQSWLPGLEERYSNQESNRRYRKSISYSTVKTHGQVVMNIQDGILIFPQD
;
A
#
# COMPACT_ATOMS: atom_id res chain seq x y z
N MET A 1 9.53 -17.73 -5.91
CA MET A 1 9.34 -16.26 -5.87
C MET A 1 8.85 -15.79 -7.23
N THR A 2 7.74 -15.11 -7.27
CA THR A 2 7.21 -14.49 -8.51
C THR A 2 8.19 -13.41 -8.95
N LYS A 3 8.58 -13.40 -10.23
CA LYS A 3 9.47 -12.36 -10.78
C LYS A 3 8.71 -11.04 -10.80
N LEU A 4 9.22 -10.03 -10.11
CA LEU A 4 8.61 -8.69 -10.09
C LEU A 4 8.82 -7.96 -11.42
N SER A 5 7.78 -7.30 -11.90
CA SER A 5 7.79 -6.50 -13.16
C SER A 5 8.20 -5.05 -12.85
N ILE A 6 9.45 -4.85 -12.42
CA ILE A 6 9.96 -3.55 -11.94
C ILE A 6 9.85 -2.46 -13.01
N GLN A 7 10.28 -2.75 -14.24
CA GLN A 7 10.28 -1.75 -15.31
C GLN A 7 8.86 -1.30 -15.68
N GLU A 8 7.91 -2.23 -15.77
CA GLU A 8 6.51 -1.92 -16.06
C GLU A 8 5.86 -1.08 -14.96
N ALA A 9 6.17 -1.40 -13.69
CA ALA A 9 5.72 -0.61 -12.55
C ALA A 9 6.35 0.80 -12.56
N TYR A 10 7.62 0.93 -12.94
CA TYR A 10 8.29 2.22 -13.07
C TYR A 10 7.70 3.06 -14.21
N ASP A 11 7.38 2.45 -15.34
CA ASP A 11 6.74 3.16 -16.46
C ASP A 11 5.32 3.61 -16.10
N PHE A 12 4.57 2.78 -15.38
CA PHE A 12 3.29 3.17 -14.80
C PHE A 12 3.42 4.34 -13.83
N TYR A 13 4.41 4.29 -12.91
CA TYR A 13 4.69 5.37 -11.97
C TYR A 13 4.94 6.70 -12.70
N LYS A 14 5.82 6.73 -13.71
CA LYS A 14 6.14 7.95 -14.46
C LYS A 14 4.91 8.52 -15.18
N LYS A 15 4.03 7.65 -15.66
CA LYS A 15 2.87 8.08 -16.47
C LYS A 15 1.70 8.55 -15.61
N TYR A 16 1.42 7.87 -14.50
CA TYR A 16 0.16 8.04 -13.77
C TYR A 16 0.31 8.55 -12.34
N ILE A 17 1.46 8.37 -11.71
CA ILE A 17 1.72 8.79 -10.33
C ILE A 17 2.58 10.06 -10.30
N TYR A 18 3.78 10.00 -10.85
CA TYR A 18 4.69 11.15 -10.98
C TYR A 18 4.63 11.72 -12.39
N ASN A 19 3.51 12.33 -12.74
CA ASN A 19 3.38 13.05 -14.00
C ASN A 19 4.06 14.42 -13.89
N GLN A 20 5.29 14.53 -14.41
CA GLN A 20 6.09 15.75 -14.33
C GLN A 20 5.45 16.94 -15.02
N GLU A 21 4.75 16.73 -16.13
CA GLU A 21 4.05 17.77 -16.86
C GLU A 21 2.93 18.36 -16.01
N LEU A 22 2.08 17.52 -15.43
CA LEU A 22 1.01 17.94 -14.54
C LEU A 22 1.56 18.68 -13.30
N ILE A 23 2.61 18.15 -12.69
CA ILE A 23 3.24 18.77 -11.50
C ILE A 23 3.83 20.15 -11.87
N SER A 24 4.44 20.28 -13.03
CA SER A 24 4.98 21.55 -13.51
C SER A 24 3.88 22.58 -13.76
N LEU A 25 2.77 22.17 -14.37
CA LEU A 25 1.59 23.03 -14.57
C LEU A 25 0.99 23.48 -13.23
N LEU A 26 0.83 22.57 -12.27
CA LEU A 26 0.33 22.93 -10.94
C LEU A 26 1.20 24.00 -10.27
N ARG A 27 2.52 23.89 -10.41
CA ARG A 27 3.46 24.87 -9.87
C ARG A 27 3.40 26.20 -10.63
N GLU A 28 3.33 26.16 -11.97
CA GLU A 28 3.21 27.35 -12.82
C GLU A 28 1.97 28.17 -12.45
N TYR A 29 0.84 27.49 -12.23
CA TYR A 29 -0.42 28.13 -11.85
C TYR A 29 -0.56 28.37 -10.33
N ASN A 30 0.50 28.13 -9.57
CA ASN A 30 0.51 28.27 -8.11
C ASN A 30 -0.59 27.46 -7.42
N ILE A 31 -0.89 26.29 -7.96
CA ILE A 31 -1.85 25.32 -7.41
C ILE A 31 -1.09 24.27 -6.60
N ARG A 32 -1.63 23.94 -5.42
CA ARG A 32 -1.01 22.96 -4.52
C ARG A 32 -1.02 21.56 -5.14
N ILE A 33 0.13 20.90 -5.12
CA ILE A 33 0.22 19.46 -5.48
C ILE A 33 -0.63 18.66 -4.48
N PRO A 34 -1.53 17.77 -4.94
CA PRO A 34 -2.30 16.88 -4.07
C PRO A 34 -1.38 16.06 -3.16
N GLY A 35 -1.68 16.01 -1.86
CA GLY A 35 -0.88 15.25 -0.88
C GLY A 35 -1.12 13.74 -0.92
N SER A 36 -2.13 13.30 -1.67
CA SER A 36 -2.45 11.89 -1.91
C SER A 36 -3.11 11.72 -3.26
N ILE A 37 -2.95 10.56 -3.85
CA ILE A 37 -3.63 10.11 -5.06
C ILE A 37 -4.60 8.99 -4.70
N SER A 38 -5.47 8.62 -5.67
CA SER A 38 -6.43 7.54 -5.45
C SER A 38 -5.73 6.25 -4.99
N PRO A 39 -6.23 5.57 -3.93
CA PRO A 39 -5.72 4.27 -3.53
C PRO A 39 -5.66 3.26 -4.67
N GLN A 40 -6.63 3.30 -5.59
CA GLN A 40 -6.68 2.40 -6.74
C GLN A 40 -5.46 2.54 -7.67
N LEU A 41 -4.81 3.70 -7.72
CA LEU A 41 -3.57 3.83 -8.50
C LEU A 41 -2.40 3.11 -7.83
N TRP A 42 -2.37 3.07 -6.50
CA TRP A 42 -1.37 2.29 -5.76
C TRP A 42 -1.65 0.79 -5.83
N GLU A 43 -2.92 0.38 -5.77
CA GLU A 43 -3.33 -1.02 -5.97
C GLU A 43 -2.94 -1.49 -7.38
N LEU A 44 -3.20 -0.66 -8.42
CA LEU A 44 -2.82 -0.97 -9.80
C LEU A 44 -1.29 -1.00 -9.99
N PHE A 45 -0.57 -0.08 -9.36
CA PHE A 45 0.90 -0.10 -9.32
C PHE A 45 1.41 -1.42 -8.71
N GLY A 46 0.84 -1.83 -7.58
CA GLY A 46 1.17 -3.09 -6.92
C GLY A 46 0.84 -4.31 -7.78
N ALA A 47 -0.32 -4.29 -8.46
CA ALA A 47 -0.73 -5.36 -9.38
C ALA A 47 0.26 -5.53 -10.55
N ILE A 48 0.69 -4.41 -11.15
CA ILE A 48 1.69 -4.42 -12.22
C ILE A 48 3.04 -4.93 -11.67
N LEU A 49 3.48 -4.40 -10.52
CA LEU A 49 4.75 -4.78 -9.91
C LEU A 49 4.83 -6.27 -9.61
N THR A 50 3.77 -6.84 -9.04
CA THR A 50 3.73 -8.25 -8.61
C THR A 50 3.30 -9.21 -9.72
N GLY A 51 2.72 -8.70 -10.82
CA GLY A 51 2.09 -9.52 -11.86
C GLY A 51 0.80 -10.19 -11.39
N ASP A 52 0.26 -9.78 -10.23
CA ASP A 52 -0.98 -10.33 -9.67
C ASP A 52 -2.20 -9.47 -10.09
N ARG A 53 -3.39 -9.95 -9.78
CA ARG A 53 -4.65 -9.31 -10.18
C ARG A 53 -5.55 -9.07 -8.98
N GLY A 54 -6.34 -8.01 -9.07
CA GLY A 54 -7.40 -7.72 -8.12
C GLY A 54 -8.44 -8.84 -8.07
N THR A 55 -9.01 -9.05 -6.88
CA THR A 55 -10.06 -10.07 -6.69
C THR A 55 -11.42 -9.63 -7.22
N GLY A 56 -11.62 -8.33 -7.43
CA GLY A 56 -12.92 -7.74 -7.78
C GLY A 56 -13.98 -7.87 -6.69
N SER A 57 -13.59 -8.28 -5.48
CA SER A 57 -14.47 -8.51 -4.33
C SER A 57 -13.85 -7.98 -3.03
N TYR A 58 -14.54 -8.19 -1.91
CA TYR A 58 -14.01 -7.83 -0.59
C TYR A 58 -12.85 -8.76 -0.20
N GLY A 59 -11.85 -8.21 0.48
CA GLY A 59 -10.69 -8.96 0.95
C GLY A 59 -9.39 -8.19 0.73
N ALA A 60 -8.30 -8.91 0.48
CA ALA A 60 -7.04 -8.30 0.05
C ALA A 60 -7.21 -7.63 -1.32
N ASP A 61 -6.40 -6.61 -1.58
CA ASP A 61 -6.45 -5.82 -2.82
C ASP A 61 -6.21 -6.71 -4.06
N LEU A 62 -5.29 -7.67 -3.95
CA LEU A 62 -4.97 -8.64 -4.99
C LEU A 62 -5.18 -10.08 -4.49
N ASN A 63 -5.04 -11.07 -5.38
CA ASN A 63 -5.22 -12.47 -5.00
C ASN A 63 -4.24 -12.94 -3.92
N ASN A 64 -2.97 -12.52 -4.02
CA ASN A 64 -1.89 -12.95 -3.13
C ASN A 64 -1.21 -11.78 -2.40
N TYR A 65 -1.65 -10.53 -2.61
CA TYR A 65 -1.03 -9.36 -2.01
C TYR A 65 -2.04 -8.36 -1.50
N GLU A 66 -1.71 -7.72 -0.39
CA GLU A 66 -2.32 -6.49 0.08
C GLU A 66 -1.38 -5.31 -0.20
N ILE A 67 -1.90 -4.23 -0.78
CA ILE A 67 -1.11 -3.06 -1.15
C ILE A 67 -1.42 -1.92 -0.17
N LYS A 68 -0.39 -1.40 0.47
CA LYS A 68 -0.51 -0.25 1.37
C LYS A 68 0.40 0.88 0.94
N SER A 69 -0.14 2.08 0.93
CA SER A 69 0.64 3.27 0.63
C SER A 69 0.55 4.29 1.76
N SER A 70 1.62 5.02 1.99
CA SER A 70 1.69 6.04 3.03
C SER A 70 2.67 7.13 2.67
N LEU A 71 2.35 8.37 3.11
CA LEU A 71 3.21 9.54 2.91
C LEU A 71 4.44 9.45 3.82
N ASP A 72 5.61 9.57 3.24
CA ASP A 72 6.90 9.62 3.93
C ASP A 72 7.09 8.51 4.98
N THR A 73 7.18 8.86 6.24
CA THR A 73 7.40 7.94 7.37
C THR A 73 6.13 7.65 8.18
N ASN A 74 4.96 7.95 7.62
CA ASN A 74 3.70 7.64 8.29
C ASN A 74 3.42 6.14 8.34
N SER A 75 2.60 5.73 9.30
CA SER A 75 2.14 4.35 9.43
C SER A 75 1.20 3.96 8.30
N PHE A 76 1.11 2.66 8.04
CA PHE A 76 0.24 2.08 7.01
C PHE A 76 -1.08 1.63 7.64
N GLU A 77 -2.18 2.25 7.24
CA GLU A 77 -3.50 2.02 7.83
C GLU A 77 -4.22 0.84 7.20
N TYR A 78 -4.85 0.04 8.05
CA TYR A 78 -5.79 -1.03 7.72
C TYR A 78 -7.18 -0.67 8.23
N GLN A 79 -8.19 -0.86 7.41
CA GLN A 79 -9.57 -0.54 7.73
C GLN A 79 -10.47 -1.74 7.52
N TYR A 80 -11.24 -2.07 8.57
CA TYR A 80 -12.14 -3.22 8.58
C TYR A 80 -13.57 -2.75 8.79
N HIS A 81 -14.46 -3.13 7.87
CA HIS A 81 -15.86 -2.79 7.93
C HIS A 81 -16.66 -3.77 8.78
N LEU A 82 -17.81 -3.34 9.31
CA LEU A 82 -18.69 -4.17 10.14
C LEU A 82 -19.02 -5.54 9.51
N LYS A 83 -19.41 -5.57 8.24
CA LYS A 83 -19.90 -6.80 7.59
C LYS A 83 -18.81 -7.67 6.97
N THR A 84 -17.70 -7.07 6.55
CA THR A 84 -16.64 -7.73 5.76
C THR A 84 -15.30 -7.73 6.44
N GLY A 85 -15.17 -7.02 7.56
CA GLY A 85 -13.87 -6.77 8.21
C GLY A 85 -13.20 -8.01 8.75
N GLN A 86 -13.95 -8.96 9.32
CA GLN A 86 -13.38 -10.21 9.80
C GLN A 86 -12.80 -11.04 8.65
N GLY A 87 -13.56 -11.19 7.56
CA GLY A 87 -13.08 -11.90 6.38
C GLY A 87 -11.86 -11.24 5.74
N LYS A 88 -11.84 -9.88 5.71
CA LYS A 88 -10.66 -9.14 5.25
C LYS A 88 -9.44 -9.35 6.16
N LEU A 89 -9.62 -9.25 7.48
CA LEU A 89 -8.51 -9.46 8.43
C LEU A 89 -7.92 -10.87 8.32
N LEU A 90 -8.75 -11.90 8.15
CA LEU A 90 -8.29 -13.27 7.93
C LEU A 90 -7.52 -13.41 6.59
N LYS A 91 -7.94 -12.69 5.56
CA LYS A 91 -7.20 -12.63 4.29
C LYS A 91 -5.86 -11.94 4.46
N ASP A 92 -5.81 -10.80 5.16
CA ASP A 92 -4.58 -10.05 5.42
C ASP A 92 -3.53 -10.89 6.19
N MET A 93 -3.95 -11.92 6.94
CA MET A 93 -3.05 -12.85 7.63
C MET A 93 -2.29 -13.82 6.71
N ILE A 94 -2.80 -14.06 5.51
CA ILE A 94 -2.29 -15.13 4.63
C ILE A 94 -1.66 -14.62 3.32
N VAL A 95 -1.89 -13.35 2.96
CA VAL A 95 -1.30 -12.74 1.77
C VAL A 95 -0.01 -12.01 2.12
N ASP A 96 0.87 -11.84 1.14
CA ASP A 96 2.01 -10.96 1.27
C ASP A 96 1.61 -9.49 1.20
N HIS A 97 2.41 -8.62 1.78
CA HIS A 97 2.12 -7.19 1.85
C HIS A 97 3.17 -6.38 1.10
N VAL A 98 2.70 -5.48 0.25
CA VAL A 98 3.53 -4.49 -0.45
C VAL A 98 3.26 -3.12 0.14
N PHE A 99 4.30 -2.51 0.70
CA PHE A 99 4.25 -1.20 1.36
C PHE A 99 4.96 -0.16 0.50
N VAL A 100 4.21 0.87 0.10
CA VAL A 100 4.73 1.98 -0.70
C VAL A 100 4.82 3.23 0.16
N SER A 101 6.04 3.67 0.45
CA SER A 101 6.30 4.98 1.09
C SER A 101 6.63 5.99 -0.01
N TYR A 102 5.95 7.15 -0.01
CA TYR A 102 6.14 8.16 -1.05
C TYR A 102 6.28 9.58 -0.48
N SER A 103 7.09 10.42 -1.12
CA SER A 103 7.18 11.84 -0.79
C SER A 103 5.94 12.61 -1.25
N ARG A 104 5.67 13.77 -0.63
CA ARG A 104 4.50 14.60 -0.92
C ARG A 104 4.34 14.99 -2.40
N ASP A 105 5.43 15.09 -3.12
CA ASP A 105 5.46 15.40 -4.55
C ASP A 105 5.65 14.17 -5.43
N TYR A 106 5.61 12.97 -4.84
CA TYR A 106 5.76 11.66 -5.49
C TYR A 106 7.13 11.42 -6.17
N ARG A 107 8.12 12.29 -5.96
CA ARG A 107 9.45 12.15 -6.58
C ARG A 107 10.25 10.99 -6.00
N ASN A 108 10.03 10.68 -4.72
CA ASN A 108 10.74 9.64 -4.01
C ASN A 108 9.75 8.57 -3.58
N ILE A 109 10.04 7.33 -3.94
CA ILE A 109 9.23 6.16 -3.58
C ILE A 109 10.16 5.04 -3.11
N THR A 110 9.81 4.43 -2.00
CA THR A 110 10.42 3.17 -1.56
C THR A 110 9.34 2.12 -1.42
N VAL A 111 9.47 1.03 -2.13
CA VAL A 111 8.57 -0.13 -2.07
C VAL A 111 9.25 -1.25 -1.29
N ARG A 112 8.55 -1.76 -0.28
CA ARG A 112 9.00 -2.90 0.52
C ARG A 112 7.96 -4.00 0.50
N GLN A 113 8.44 -5.23 0.54
CA GLN A 113 7.60 -6.41 0.68
C GLN A 113 7.86 -7.08 2.02
N LEU A 114 6.79 -7.49 2.67
CA LEU A 114 6.80 -8.34 3.88
C LEU A 114 5.90 -9.54 3.61
N PRO A 115 6.35 -10.75 3.92
CA PRO A 115 5.51 -11.94 3.83
C PRO A 115 4.41 -11.90 4.89
N GLY A 116 3.24 -12.48 4.58
CA GLY A 116 2.08 -12.49 5.47
C GLY A 116 2.34 -13.18 6.80
N ASP A 117 3.15 -14.23 6.81
CA ASP A 117 3.52 -14.97 8.02
C ASP A 117 4.29 -14.10 9.04
N PHE A 118 5.12 -13.17 8.57
CA PHE A 118 5.78 -12.20 9.46
C PHE A 118 4.79 -11.29 10.18
N LEU A 119 3.68 -10.94 9.53
CA LEU A 119 2.67 -10.04 10.08
C LEU A 119 1.56 -10.77 10.85
N LEU A 120 1.56 -12.10 10.84
CA LEU A 120 0.50 -12.93 11.39
C LEU A 120 0.17 -12.61 12.85
N GLU A 121 1.17 -12.51 13.72
CA GLU A 121 0.97 -12.21 15.14
C GLU A 121 0.36 -10.82 15.35
N ILE A 122 0.75 -9.85 14.53
CA ILE A 122 0.20 -8.49 14.57
C ILE A 122 -1.29 -8.54 14.24
N PHE A 123 -1.67 -9.19 13.15
CA PHE A 123 -3.07 -9.30 12.74
C PHE A 123 -3.90 -10.12 13.72
N GLN A 124 -3.35 -11.22 14.26
CA GLN A 124 -4.02 -12.00 15.29
C GLN A 124 -4.33 -11.16 16.54
N SER A 125 -3.43 -10.26 16.93
CA SER A 125 -3.66 -9.35 18.05
C SER A 125 -4.81 -8.37 17.84
N TRP A 126 -5.22 -8.12 16.59
CA TRP A 126 -6.31 -7.21 16.24
C TRP A 126 -7.70 -7.87 16.27
N LEU A 127 -7.78 -9.21 16.16
CA LEU A 127 -9.05 -9.95 16.10
C LEU A 127 -9.97 -9.66 17.30
N PRO A 128 -9.51 -9.76 18.57
CA PRO A 128 -10.39 -9.52 19.71
C PRO A 128 -11.01 -8.11 19.70
N GLY A 129 -10.23 -7.09 19.34
CA GLY A 129 -10.71 -5.72 19.25
C GLY A 129 -11.68 -5.50 18.10
N LEU A 130 -11.52 -6.23 16.97
CA LEU A 130 -12.46 -6.22 15.87
C LEU A 130 -13.81 -6.84 16.30
N GLU A 131 -13.77 -7.98 16.97
CA GLU A 131 -14.94 -8.69 17.47
C GLU A 131 -15.69 -7.87 18.53
N GLU A 132 -14.98 -7.30 19.49
CA GLU A 132 -15.53 -6.39 20.50
C GLU A 132 -16.19 -5.18 19.83
N ARG A 133 -15.53 -4.56 18.82
CA ARG A 133 -16.04 -3.39 18.11
C ARG A 133 -17.38 -3.64 17.45
N TYR A 134 -17.62 -4.84 16.95
CA TYR A 134 -18.77 -5.17 16.13
C TYR A 134 -19.77 -6.13 16.79
N SER A 135 -19.54 -6.55 18.03
CA SER A 135 -20.42 -7.46 18.78
C SER A 135 -21.87 -6.95 18.88
N ASN A 136 -22.05 -5.65 19.04
CA ASN A 136 -23.37 -5.03 19.23
C ASN A 136 -23.98 -4.46 17.94
N GLN A 137 -23.30 -4.59 16.79
CA GLN A 137 -23.71 -4.05 15.47
C GLN A 137 -24.11 -2.56 15.45
N GLU A 138 -23.88 -1.83 16.54
CA GLU A 138 -24.28 -0.42 16.69
C GLU A 138 -23.26 0.56 16.10
N SER A 139 -22.03 0.07 15.80
CA SER A 139 -20.94 0.93 15.33
C SER A 139 -20.82 0.91 13.81
N ASN A 140 -21.21 2.01 13.17
CA ASN A 140 -20.95 2.25 11.73
C ASN A 140 -19.51 2.69 11.44
N ARG A 141 -18.69 2.92 12.47
CA ARG A 141 -17.32 3.36 12.30
C ARG A 141 -16.42 2.15 12.01
N ARG A 142 -15.57 2.29 11.00
CA ARG A 142 -14.56 1.28 10.65
C ARG A 142 -13.63 1.00 11.83
N TYR A 143 -13.30 -0.26 12.04
CA TYR A 143 -12.21 -0.64 12.92
C TYR A 143 -10.90 -0.34 12.18
N ARG A 144 -10.03 0.46 12.79
CA ARG A 144 -8.78 0.91 12.17
C ARG A 144 -7.59 0.48 13.00
N LYS A 145 -6.59 -0.03 12.34
CA LYS A 145 -5.28 -0.39 12.88
C LYS A 145 -4.20 0.03 11.92
N SER A 146 -2.96 0.09 12.37
CA SER A 146 -1.85 0.43 11.49
C SER A 146 -0.60 -0.35 11.84
N ILE A 147 0.21 -0.61 10.81
CA ILE A 147 1.57 -1.11 10.94
C ILE A 147 2.50 0.09 10.83
N SER A 148 3.44 0.22 11.78
CA SER A 148 4.33 1.37 11.84
C SER A 148 5.32 1.36 10.67
N TYR A 149 5.71 2.55 10.22
CA TYR A 149 6.77 2.70 9.24
C TYR A 149 8.09 2.05 9.71
N SER A 150 8.41 2.15 11.01
CA SER A 150 9.63 1.54 11.56
C SER A 150 9.63 0.03 11.43
N THR A 151 8.50 -0.65 11.69
CA THR A 151 8.35 -2.10 11.48
C THR A 151 8.63 -2.46 10.02
N VAL A 152 7.98 -1.77 9.08
CA VAL A 152 8.15 -2.03 7.65
C VAL A 152 9.57 -1.71 7.17
N LYS A 153 10.18 -0.63 7.68
CA LYS A 153 11.56 -0.25 7.34
C LYS A 153 12.57 -1.28 7.82
N THR A 154 12.38 -1.81 9.03
CA THR A 154 13.35 -2.73 9.67
C THR A 154 13.26 -4.13 9.07
N HIS A 155 12.06 -4.60 8.76
CA HIS A 155 11.84 -6.00 8.40
C HIS A 155 11.47 -6.21 6.93
N GLY A 156 10.99 -5.16 6.24
CA GLY A 156 10.60 -5.26 4.84
C GLY A 156 11.79 -5.26 3.89
N GLN A 157 11.78 -6.23 2.97
CA GLN A 157 12.72 -6.25 1.87
C GLN A 157 12.41 -5.11 0.91
N VAL A 158 13.40 -4.26 0.61
CA VAL A 158 13.27 -3.26 -0.46
C VAL A 158 13.23 -3.99 -1.79
N VAL A 159 12.17 -3.79 -2.55
CA VAL A 159 11.99 -4.39 -3.88
C VAL A 159 12.07 -3.36 -5.00
N MET A 160 11.84 -2.07 -4.67
CA MET A 160 11.97 -0.98 -5.63
C MET A 160 12.26 0.33 -4.89
N ASN A 161 13.15 1.15 -5.44
CA ASN A 161 13.44 2.47 -4.91
C ASN A 161 13.61 3.48 -6.05
N ILE A 162 12.89 4.60 -5.94
CA ILE A 162 12.92 5.71 -6.87
C ILE A 162 13.34 6.96 -6.09
N GLN A 163 14.33 7.68 -6.59
CA GLN A 163 14.76 8.97 -6.04
C GLN A 163 14.77 10.01 -7.16
N ASP A 164 14.22 11.18 -6.85
CA ASP A 164 14.08 12.29 -7.79
C ASP A 164 13.43 11.88 -9.13
N GLY A 165 12.48 10.92 -9.07
CA GLY A 165 11.80 10.38 -10.24
C GLY A 165 12.61 9.34 -11.03
N ILE A 166 13.79 8.98 -10.56
CA ILE A 166 14.70 8.02 -11.21
C ILE A 166 14.73 6.71 -10.43
N LEU A 167 14.56 5.60 -11.13
CA LEU A 167 14.71 4.26 -10.55
C LEU A 167 16.18 4.03 -10.17
N ILE A 168 16.44 3.77 -8.89
CA ILE A 168 17.79 3.51 -8.37
C ILE A 168 17.98 2.11 -7.81
N PHE A 169 16.88 1.35 -7.61
CA PHE A 169 16.93 -0.04 -7.17
C PHE A 169 15.68 -0.79 -7.71
N PRO A 170 15.81 -2.05 -8.19
CA PRO A 170 17.09 -2.74 -8.41
C PRO A 170 17.96 -2.03 -9.45
N GLN A 171 19.26 -2.17 -9.31
CA GLN A 171 20.21 -1.78 -10.38
C GLN A 171 20.30 -2.94 -11.37
N ASP A 172 20.27 -2.61 -12.66
CA ASP A 172 20.45 -3.57 -13.76
C ASP A 172 21.84 -4.24 -13.69
#